data_0a014c4a0f399dc674d9426ac0cec548
#
_entry.id   0a014c4a0f399dc674d9426ac0cec548
#
_cell.length_a   1.000
_cell.length_b   1.000
_cell.length_c   1.000
_cell.angle_alpha   90.00
_cell.angle_beta   90.00
_cell.angle_gamma   90.00
#
_symmetry.space_group_name_H-M   'P 1'
#
loop_
_entity.id
_entity.type
_entity.pdbx_description
1 polymer ?
#
loop_
_entity_poly.entity_id
_entity_poly.type
_entity_poly.pdbx_seq_one_letter_code
_entity_poly.pdbx_strand_id
1 'polypeptide(L)'
;MECPNCGGELIIDPETRIAVCQNCGAEFEDRVSDEVQIEAGKREVEKEKLRYKMEQDKKKDEENRVKAFKSGKFSELIIAFAVIYGIACAVQFMQGQPLPGIIALIQTILFALAALAGFNAIRTKRGRLHITLTVIGLLLIVPFLVFMDSYIGSDGMGPGRNSRPASEEIDWGSLALSDHLPQPDQTMGHINYSNSDKLSVEVTPVSESEMKTYLDRCRDMGYTVDEYFDNYNDYVVFNEDGYRLDLFYYNYDQSMQIVLDAPIEMEELDWPAGGIAAKIPKPDSDEGKIVYEGNDNLEVYVGNTTKKDYNQYIRKCLNMGFDVDYDRYERDFFAENKGGDRLRINYYGNGIMYIDIYN
;
A
#
# COMPACT_ATOMS: atom_id res chain seq x y z
N MET A 1 -12.94 -39.95 -3.47
CA MET A 1 -12.21 -40.34 -4.71
C MET A 1 -12.95 -41.46 -5.40
N GLU A 2 -13.00 -41.46 -6.71
CA GLU A 2 -13.68 -42.51 -7.46
C GLU A 2 -12.68 -43.56 -7.93
N CYS A 3 -13.06 -44.85 -7.86
CA CYS A 3 -12.24 -45.96 -8.27
C CYS A 3 -12.06 -45.98 -9.80
N PRO A 4 -10.82 -45.98 -10.33
CA PRO A 4 -10.60 -45.97 -11.77
C PRO A 4 -11.04 -47.25 -12.46
N ASN A 5 -11.29 -48.34 -11.70
CA ASN A 5 -11.72 -49.60 -12.28
C ASN A 5 -13.26 -49.73 -12.43
N CYS A 6 -14.04 -49.13 -11.54
CA CYS A 6 -15.50 -49.34 -11.52
C CYS A 6 -16.34 -48.10 -11.17
N GLY A 7 -15.71 -46.93 -10.92
CA GLY A 7 -16.40 -45.71 -10.52
C GLY A 7 -16.96 -45.69 -9.09
N GLY A 8 -16.74 -46.74 -8.31
CA GLY A 8 -17.18 -46.80 -6.89
C GLY A 8 -16.32 -45.93 -5.96
N GLU A 9 -16.85 -45.65 -4.78
CA GLU A 9 -16.16 -44.81 -3.79
C GLU A 9 -14.94 -45.55 -3.18
N LEU A 10 -13.81 -44.80 -3.07
CA LEU A 10 -12.57 -45.26 -2.44
C LEU A 10 -12.53 -44.76 -0.98
N ILE A 11 -12.34 -45.67 -0.05
CA ILE A 11 -12.09 -45.38 1.36
C ILE A 11 -10.62 -45.60 1.65
N ILE A 12 -9.96 -44.58 2.22
CA ILE A 12 -8.54 -44.63 2.60
C ILE A 12 -8.46 -45.08 4.04
N ASP A 13 -7.73 -46.15 4.31
CA ASP A 13 -7.36 -46.57 5.65
C ASP A 13 -6.25 -45.62 6.17
N PRO A 14 -6.49 -44.90 7.28
CA PRO A 14 -5.54 -43.92 7.78
C PRO A 14 -4.24 -44.54 8.34
N GLU A 15 -4.23 -45.83 8.70
CA GLU A 15 -3.06 -46.53 9.25
C GLU A 15 -2.18 -47.13 8.15
N THR A 16 -2.82 -47.78 7.15
CA THR A 16 -2.09 -48.46 6.06
C THR A 16 -1.90 -47.58 4.84
N ARG A 17 -2.65 -46.45 4.73
CA ARG A 17 -2.65 -45.55 3.57
C ARG A 17 -3.00 -46.23 2.25
N ILE A 18 -3.73 -47.31 2.33
CA ILE A 18 -4.25 -48.03 1.16
C ILE A 18 -5.71 -47.58 0.94
N ALA A 19 -6.01 -47.13 -0.27
CA ALA A 19 -7.36 -46.82 -0.67
C ALA A 19 -8.01 -48.10 -1.22
N VAL A 20 -9.10 -48.56 -0.58
CA VAL A 20 -9.85 -49.75 -0.97
C VAL A 20 -11.17 -49.36 -1.57
N CYS A 21 -11.48 -49.89 -2.77
CA CYS A 21 -12.76 -49.68 -3.39
C CYS A 21 -13.84 -50.59 -2.75
N GLN A 22 -14.88 -50.02 -2.22
CA GLN A 22 -15.97 -50.76 -1.57
C GLN A 22 -16.82 -51.58 -2.59
N ASN A 23 -16.76 -51.22 -3.88
CA ASN A 23 -17.58 -51.86 -4.88
C ASN A 23 -16.89 -53.04 -5.59
N CYS A 24 -15.57 -52.94 -5.86
CA CYS A 24 -14.82 -53.98 -6.58
C CYS A 24 -13.64 -54.59 -5.82
N GLY A 25 -13.36 -54.10 -4.60
CA GLY A 25 -12.25 -54.57 -3.76
C GLY A 25 -10.85 -54.22 -4.23
N ALA A 26 -10.70 -53.40 -5.27
CA ALA A 26 -9.39 -53.00 -5.76
C ALA A 26 -8.67 -52.10 -4.76
N GLU A 27 -7.37 -52.36 -4.50
CA GLU A 27 -6.53 -51.62 -3.59
C GLU A 27 -5.59 -50.69 -4.39
N PHE A 28 -5.41 -49.47 -3.91
CA PHE A 28 -4.54 -48.46 -4.51
C PHE A 28 -3.67 -47.83 -3.42
N GLU A 29 -2.36 -47.78 -3.65
CA GLU A 29 -1.48 -46.99 -2.78
C GLU A 29 -1.70 -45.49 -3.00
N ASP A 30 -1.89 -44.72 -1.90
CA ASP A 30 -1.99 -43.26 -1.96
C ASP A 30 -0.61 -42.62 -2.19
N ARG A 31 -0.15 -42.65 -3.44
CA ARG A 31 1.12 -42.01 -3.85
C ARG A 31 1.06 -40.48 -3.86
N VAL A 32 -0.14 -39.90 -3.84
CA VAL A 32 -0.32 -38.44 -3.89
C VAL A 32 0.21 -37.79 -2.62
N SER A 33 0.15 -38.47 -1.47
CA SER A 33 0.64 -37.93 -0.20
C SER A 33 2.17 -37.83 -0.12
N ASP A 34 2.89 -38.74 -0.79
CA ASP A 34 4.36 -38.73 -0.75
C ASP A 34 4.94 -37.62 -1.63
N GLU A 35 4.35 -37.38 -2.80
CA GLU A 35 4.76 -36.25 -3.65
C GLU A 35 4.49 -34.89 -2.98
N VAL A 36 3.34 -34.74 -2.32
CA VAL A 36 2.99 -33.52 -1.57
C VAL A 36 3.91 -33.30 -0.39
N GLN A 37 4.31 -34.37 0.34
CA GLN A 37 5.26 -34.24 1.45
C GLN A 37 6.69 -33.94 0.96
N ILE A 38 7.11 -34.55 -0.15
CA ILE A 38 8.42 -34.27 -0.77
C ILE A 38 8.45 -32.82 -1.29
N GLU A 39 7.37 -32.33 -1.87
CA GLU A 39 7.27 -30.94 -2.33
C GLU A 39 7.22 -29.94 -1.16
N ALA A 40 6.50 -30.27 -0.08
CA ALA A 40 6.50 -29.49 1.15
C ALA A 40 7.90 -29.45 1.80
N GLY A 41 8.58 -30.57 1.87
CA GLY A 41 9.97 -30.67 2.35
C GLY A 41 10.95 -29.87 1.48
N LYS A 42 10.81 -29.89 0.16
CA LYS A 42 11.63 -29.05 -0.75
C LYS A 42 11.40 -27.55 -0.50
N ARG A 43 10.14 -27.13 -0.30
CA ARG A 43 9.79 -25.75 0.02
C ARG A 43 10.33 -25.29 1.38
N GLU A 44 10.35 -26.17 2.39
CA GLU A 44 10.97 -25.85 3.68
C GLU A 44 12.48 -25.68 3.58
N VAL A 45 13.16 -26.59 2.89
CA VAL A 45 14.61 -26.48 2.65
C VAL A 45 14.97 -25.23 1.83
N GLU A 46 14.13 -24.86 0.88
CA GLU A 46 14.33 -23.63 0.10
C GLU A 46 14.11 -22.36 0.94
N LYS A 47 13.09 -22.35 1.80
CA LYS A 47 12.87 -21.27 2.79
C LYS A 47 14.03 -21.14 3.78
N GLU A 48 14.59 -22.26 4.22
CA GLU A 48 15.72 -22.27 5.14
C GLU A 48 17.01 -21.75 4.46
N LYS A 49 17.24 -22.13 3.20
CA LYS A 49 18.32 -21.58 2.38
C LYS A 49 18.17 -20.08 2.15
N LEU A 50 16.94 -19.61 1.92
CA LEU A 50 16.65 -18.18 1.73
C LEU A 50 16.88 -17.40 3.03
N ARG A 51 16.43 -17.94 4.19
CA ARG A 51 16.71 -17.35 5.52
C ARG A 51 18.21 -17.26 5.80
N TYR A 52 18.94 -18.34 5.53
CA TYR A 52 20.39 -18.35 5.70
C TYR A 52 21.09 -17.32 4.81
N LYS A 53 20.65 -17.18 3.56
CA LYS A 53 21.19 -16.18 2.64
C LYS A 53 20.89 -14.74 3.12
N MET A 54 19.67 -14.47 3.57
CA MET A 54 19.30 -13.18 4.15
C MET A 54 20.11 -12.85 5.42
N GLU A 55 20.43 -13.85 6.23
CA GLU A 55 21.25 -13.66 7.44
C GLU A 55 22.72 -13.38 7.10
N GLN A 56 23.24 -14.00 6.06
CA GLN A 56 24.58 -13.71 5.53
C GLN A 56 24.67 -12.32 4.92
N ASP A 57 23.65 -11.90 4.17
CA ASP A 57 23.58 -10.57 3.57
C ASP A 57 23.47 -9.49 4.66
N LYS A 58 22.67 -9.72 5.71
CA LYS A 58 22.61 -8.83 6.90
C LYS A 58 23.97 -8.70 7.59
N LYS A 59 24.69 -9.82 7.79
CA LYS A 59 26.04 -9.79 8.39
C LYS A 59 27.03 -9.03 7.52
N LYS A 60 26.95 -9.21 6.20
CA LYS A 60 27.81 -8.53 5.24
C LYS A 60 27.52 -7.02 5.17
N ASP A 61 26.25 -6.63 5.28
CA ASP A 61 25.85 -5.24 5.37
C ASP A 61 26.30 -4.58 6.67
N GLU A 62 26.24 -5.30 7.78
CA GLU A 62 26.73 -4.84 9.08
C GLU A 62 28.26 -4.68 9.07
N GLU A 63 28.98 -5.62 8.47
CA GLU A 63 30.43 -5.49 8.25
C GLU A 63 30.78 -4.31 7.32
N ASN A 64 30.04 -4.11 6.26
CA ASN A 64 30.24 -2.99 5.35
C ASN A 64 29.91 -1.64 6.02
N ARG A 65 28.87 -1.57 6.87
CA ARG A 65 28.56 -0.42 7.70
C ARG A 65 29.71 -0.11 8.68
N VAL A 66 30.25 -1.13 9.34
CA VAL A 66 31.40 -0.99 10.25
C VAL A 66 32.66 -0.54 9.50
N LYS A 67 32.89 -1.04 8.30
CA LYS A 67 34.01 -0.61 7.43
C LYS A 67 33.83 0.84 6.95
N ALA A 68 32.63 1.22 6.53
CA ALA A 68 32.29 2.59 6.13
C ALA A 68 32.44 3.58 7.31
N PHE A 69 32.07 3.17 8.52
CA PHE A 69 32.27 3.94 9.76
C PHE A 69 33.75 4.13 10.09
N LYS A 70 34.60 3.11 9.83
CA LYS A 70 36.06 3.17 10.04
C LYS A 70 36.78 4.01 9.00
N SER A 71 36.21 4.24 7.82
CA SER A 71 36.90 4.89 6.68
C SER A 71 36.86 6.43 6.67
N GLY A 72 36.38 7.08 7.73
CA GLY A 72 36.36 8.55 7.84
C GLY A 72 35.28 9.26 7.03
N LYS A 73 34.48 8.55 6.22
CA LYS A 73 33.37 9.11 5.43
C LYS A 73 32.25 9.71 6.29
N PHE A 74 32.22 9.38 7.58
CA PHE A 74 31.22 9.91 8.51
C PHE A 74 31.41 11.40 8.80
N SER A 75 32.66 11.90 8.78
CA SER A 75 32.93 13.32 8.97
C SER A 75 32.48 14.16 7.76
N GLU A 76 32.63 13.61 6.55
CA GLU A 76 32.15 14.27 5.32
C GLU A 76 30.64 14.38 5.30
N LEU A 77 29.93 13.35 5.78
CA LEU A 77 28.47 13.36 5.90
C LEU A 77 28.00 14.41 6.92
N ILE A 78 28.63 14.53 8.07
CA ILE A 78 28.30 15.55 9.08
C ILE A 78 28.55 16.97 8.54
N ILE A 79 29.64 17.18 7.80
CA ILE A 79 29.94 18.46 7.16
C ILE A 79 28.86 18.78 6.09
N ALA A 80 28.44 17.79 5.28
CA ALA A 80 27.39 17.98 4.30
C ALA A 80 26.05 18.38 4.96
N PHE A 81 25.68 17.74 6.06
CA PHE A 81 24.50 18.13 6.83
C PHE A 81 24.63 19.55 7.41
N ALA A 82 25.78 19.93 7.97
CA ALA A 82 26.00 21.27 8.49
C ALA A 82 25.84 22.34 7.40
N VAL A 83 26.29 22.07 6.18
CA VAL A 83 26.12 22.96 5.02
C VAL A 83 24.65 23.09 4.62
N ILE A 84 23.92 21.96 4.53
CA ILE A 84 22.48 21.95 4.18
C ILE A 84 21.67 22.74 5.21
N TYR A 85 21.91 22.54 6.50
CA TYR A 85 21.24 23.28 7.57
C TYR A 85 21.61 24.77 7.58
N GLY A 86 22.86 25.12 7.25
CA GLY A 86 23.29 26.50 7.08
C GLY A 86 22.53 27.22 5.96
N ILE A 87 22.33 26.54 4.84
CA ILE A 87 21.53 27.05 3.71
C ILE A 87 20.06 27.21 4.12
N ALA A 88 19.48 26.22 4.79
CA ALA A 88 18.10 26.29 5.26
C ALA A 88 17.89 27.44 6.25
N CYS A 89 18.85 27.67 7.16
CA CYS A 89 18.88 28.81 8.08
C CYS A 89 18.83 30.15 7.31
N ALA A 90 19.68 30.32 6.30
CA ALA A 90 19.73 31.54 5.52
C ALA A 90 18.40 31.79 4.78
N VAL A 91 17.80 30.75 4.19
CA VAL A 91 16.50 30.86 3.50
C VAL A 91 15.39 31.29 4.46
N GLN A 92 15.32 30.73 5.66
CA GLN A 92 14.28 31.08 6.65
C GLN A 92 14.42 32.52 7.18
N PHE A 93 15.66 33.01 7.38
CA PHE A 93 15.87 34.42 7.69
C PHE A 93 15.44 35.35 6.55
N MET A 94 15.69 34.96 5.28
CA MET A 94 15.24 35.73 4.10
C MET A 94 13.71 35.75 3.97
N GLN A 95 13.02 34.72 4.46
CA GLN A 95 11.55 34.63 4.47
C GLN A 95 10.88 35.36 5.65
N GLY A 96 11.66 36.05 6.48
CA GLY A 96 11.16 36.82 7.63
C GLY A 96 10.66 35.95 8.80
N GLN A 97 11.15 34.71 8.91
CA GLN A 97 10.82 33.79 9.99
C GLN A 97 12.02 33.65 10.99
N PRO A 98 12.17 34.55 11.97
CA PRO A 98 13.37 34.58 12.80
C PRO A 98 13.50 33.38 13.74
N LEU A 99 12.40 32.86 14.29
CA LEU A 99 12.42 31.75 15.25
C LEU A 99 12.93 30.43 14.68
N PRO A 100 12.41 29.94 13.53
CA PRO A 100 12.97 28.77 12.84
C PRO A 100 14.43 28.99 12.41
N GLY A 101 14.78 30.21 11.96
CA GLY A 101 16.14 30.57 11.60
C GLY A 101 17.13 30.47 12.75
N ILE A 102 16.77 30.91 13.95
CA ILE A 102 17.58 30.79 15.16
C ILE A 102 17.78 29.32 15.55
N ILE A 103 16.75 28.50 15.48
CA ILE A 103 16.81 27.06 15.75
C ILE A 103 17.78 26.38 14.77
N ALA A 104 17.64 26.68 13.47
CA ALA A 104 18.53 26.14 12.43
C ALA A 104 20.00 26.60 12.64
N LEU A 105 20.24 27.83 13.10
CA LEU A 105 21.56 28.32 13.43
C LEU A 105 22.18 27.57 14.61
N ILE A 106 21.43 27.36 15.67
CA ILE A 106 21.88 26.60 16.85
C ILE A 106 22.23 25.16 16.43
N GLN A 107 21.42 24.54 15.59
CA GLN A 107 21.68 23.21 15.05
C GLN A 107 22.96 23.17 14.22
N THR A 108 23.18 24.14 13.35
CA THR A 108 24.39 24.25 12.53
C THR A 108 25.62 24.31 13.39
N ILE A 109 25.57 25.12 14.49
CA ILE A 109 26.67 25.24 15.46
C ILE A 109 26.89 23.90 16.20
N LEU A 110 25.84 23.24 16.64
CA LEU A 110 25.94 21.93 17.30
C LEU A 110 26.52 20.86 16.37
N PHE A 111 26.16 20.85 15.09
CA PHE A 111 26.75 19.94 14.09
C PHE A 111 28.26 20.24 13.91
N ALA A 112 28.64 21.50 13.82
CA ALA A 112 30.05 21.88 13.70
C ALA A 112 30.87 21.47 14.94
N LEU A 113 30.32 21.68 16.14
CA LEU A 113 30.94 21.24 17.37
C LEU A 113 31.04 19.71 17.49
N ALA A 114 30.03 18.99 17.06
CA ALA A 114 30.02 17.53 17.01
C ALA A 114 31.05 16.96 16.03
N ALA A 115 31.21 17.60 14.87
CA ALA A 115 32.26 17.26 13.91
C ALA A 115 33.66 17.47 14.50
N LEU A 116 33.89 18.60 15.16
CA LEU A 116 35.16 18.93 15.84
C LEU A 116 35.44 17.98 17.02
N ALA A 117 34.44 17.65 17.82
CA ALA A 117 34.54 16.68 18.91
C ALA A 117 34.82 15.26 18.40
N GLY A 118 34.21 14.87 17.26
CA GLY A 118 34.47 13.61 16.57
C GLY A 118 35.94 13.48 16.13
N PHE A 119 36.52 14.53 15.57
CA PHE A 119 37.95 14.58 15.23
C PHE A 119 38.86 14.38 16.45
N ASN A 120 38.48 14.85 17.62
CA ASN A 120 39.28 14.69 18.85
C ASN A 120 39.00 13.39 19.59
N ALA A 121 37.78 12.84 19.51
CA ALA A 121 37.39 11.59 20.18
C ALA A 121 37.94 10.33 19.48
N ILE A 122 38.26 10.39 18.18
CA ILE A 122 38.95 9.30 17.47
C ILE A 122 40.31 9.01 18.08
N ARG A 123 40.90 9.99 18.79
CA ARG A 123 42.18 9.85 19.50
C ARG A 123 42.08 9.22 20.90
N THR A 124 40.93 9.15 21.57
CA THR A 124 40.80 8.68 22.95
C THR A 124 39.51 7.91 23.24
N LYS A 125 39.65 6.57 23.32
CA LYS A 125 38.81 5.58 24.01
C LYS A 125 37.27 5.51 23.72
N ARG A 126 36.88 4.32 23.26
CA ARG A 126 35.55 3.79 22.84
C ARG A 126 34.34 4.17 23.70
N GLY A 127 34.50 4.52 24.98
CA GLY A 127 33.36 4.77 25.90
C GLY A 127 32.70 6.13 25.79
N ARG A 128 33.43 7.17 25.38
CA ARG A 128 32.86 8.53 25.26
C ARG A 128 32.12 8.75 23.94
N LEU A 129 32.49 8.01 22.91
CA LEU A 129 31.89 8.16 21.58
C LEU A 129 30.38 7.81 21.57
N HIS A 130 29.96 6.73 22.25
CA HIS A 130 28.57 6.33 22.32
C HIS A 130 27.70 7.37 23.05
N ILE A 131 28.15 7.92 24.16
CA ILE A 131 27.38 8.91 24.92
C ILE A 131 27.25 10.23 24.12
N THR A 132 28.32 10.65 23.46
CA THR A 132 28.31 11.88 22.63
C THR A 132 27.39 11.70 21.42
N LEU A 133 27.43 10.57 20.73
CA LEU A 133 26.55 10.28 19.58
C LEU A 133 25.07 10.14 19.99
N THR A 134 24.81 9.57 21.17
CA THR A 134 23.43 9.45 21.68
C THR A 134 22.86 10.80 22.07
N VAL A 135 23.65 11.64 22.74
CA VAL A 135 23.24 13.01 23.11
C VAL A 135 23.04 13.89 21.87
N ILE A 136 23.92 13.78 20.89
CA ILE A 136 23.81 14.51 19.63
C ILE A 136 22.58 13.99 18.85
N GLY A 137 22.36 12.68 18.80
CA GLY A 137 21.18 12.09 18.16
C GLY A 137 19.88 12.57 18.80
N LEU A 138 19.79 12.61 20.12
CA LEU A 138 18.64 13.14 20.85
C LEU A 138 18.45 14.65 20.64
N LEU A 139 19.52 15.44 20.63
CA LEU A 139 19.49 16.89 20.37
C LEU A 139 19.10 17.21 18.91
N LEU A 140 19.24 16.25 17.98
CA LEU A 140 18.90 16.42 16.57
C LEU A 140 17.52 15.87 16.23
N ILE A 141 17.09 14.77 16.88
CA ILE A 141 15.79 14.16 16.66
C ILE A 141 14.67 15.08 17.14
N VAL A 142 14.81 15.72 18.30
CA VAL A 142 13.74 16.57 18.86
C VAL A 142 13.47 17.81 17.99
N PRO A 143 14.46 18.61 17.57
CA PRO A 143 14.19 19.72 16.66
C PRO A 143 13.83 19.28 15.24
N PHE A 144 14.34 18.15 14.78
CA PHE A 144 13.92 17.55 13.50
C PHE A 144 12.45 17.09 13.56
N LEU A 145 12.01 16.49 14.65
CA LEU A 145 10.62 16.11 14.85
C LEU A 145 9.73 17.36 15.01
N VAL A 146 10.19 18.40 15.75
CA VAL A 146 9.48 19.69 15.85
C VAL A 146 9.48 20.43 14.51
N PHE A 147 10.55 20.36 13.73
CA PHE A 147 10.59 20.90 12.36
C PHE A 147 9.70 20.07 11.41
N MET A 148 9.75 18.76 11.50
CA MET A 148 8.86 17.87 10.75
C MET A 148 7.41 18.01 11.21
N ASP A 149 7.15 18.20 12.49
CA ASP A 149 5.82 18.48 13.03
C ASP A 149 5.34 19.89 12.61
N SER A 150 6.23 20.88 12.57
CA SER A 150 5.98 22.22 12.00
C SER A 150 5.90 22.21 10.46
N TYR A 151 6.54 21.27 9.81
CA TYR A 151 6.56 21.13 8.34
C TYR A 151 5.56 20.08 7.83
N ILE A 152 5.23 19.08 8.64
CA ILE A 152 4.24 18.02 8.40
C ILE A 152 2.99 18.27 9.24
N GLY A 153 3.09 18.85 10.43
CA GLY A 153 2.02 19.12 11.38
C GLY A 153 1.26 20.43 11.13
N SER A 154 1.84 21.35 10.34
CA SER A 154 1.03 22.31 9.59
C SER A 154 0.91 21.76 8.17
N ASP A 155 0.04 20.77 8.02
CA ASP A 155 -0.39 20.26 6.74
C ASP A 155 0.74 19.87 5.79
N GLY A 156 1.02 18.59 5.59
CA GLY A 156 1.95 18.03 4.61
C GLY A 156 1.78 18.54 3.17
N MET A 157 1.96 19.86 2.99
CA MET A 157 2.00 20.52 1.69
C MET A 157 3.02 21.65 1.73
N GLY A 158 3.86 21.70 0.68
CA GLY A 158 4.78 22.78 0.40
C GLY A 158 4.12 24.16 0.26
N PRO A 159 4.91 25.24 0.07
CA PRO A 159 4.43 26.61 -0.04
C PRO A 159 3.50 26.76 -1.23
N GLY A 160 2.21 26.68 -0.96
CA GLY A 160 1.14 26.70 -1.97
C GLY A 160 -0.17 26.14 -1.48
N ARG A 161 -0.25 25.66 -0.21
CA ARG A 161 -1.54 25.28 0.35
C ARG A 161 -2.36 26.53 0.63
N ASN A 162 -3.33 26.73 -0.23
CA ASN A 162 -4.50 27.55 0.08
C ASN A 162 -4.98 27.13 1.48
N SER A 163 -5.19 28.10 2.37
CA SER A 163 -5.96 27.88 3.59
C SER A 163 -7.15 27.00 3.25
N ARG A 164 -7.30 25.86 3.95
CA ARG A 164 -8.49 25.00 3.81
C ARG A 164 -9.70 25.95 3.81
N PRO A 165 -10.56 25.91 2.82
CA PRO A 165 -11.70 26.81 2.80
C PRO A 165 -12.46 26.65 4.12
N ALA A 166 -13.04 27.74 4.65
CA ALA A 166 -13.83 27.65 5.86
C ALA A 166 -14.96 26.65 5.64
N SER A 167 -15.20 25.77 6.63
CA SER A 167 -16.32 24.83 6.53
C SER A 167 -17.62 25.60 6.33
N GLU A 168 -18.37 25.20 5.32
CA GLU A 168 -19.67 25.79 4.96
C GLU A 168 -20.79 24.79 5.21
N GLU A 169 -22.02 25.28 5.35
CA GLU A 169 -23.17 24.40 5.43
C GLU A 169 -23.44 23.80 4.06
N ILE A 170 -23.45 22.45 4.01
CA ILE A 170 -23.63 21.68 2.79
C ILE A 170 -25.13 21.43 2.58
N ASP A 171 -25.66 21.92 1.49
CA ASP A 171 -26.99 21.53 1.03
C ASP A 171 -26.93 20.16 0.37
N TRP A 172 -27.10 19.11 1.19
CA TRP A 172 -26.97 17.70 0.77
C TRP A 172 -27.90 17.37 -0.40
N GLY A 173 -29.14 17.90 -0.39
CA GLY A 173 -30.13 17.63 -1.44
C GLY A 173 -29.78 18.22 -2.80
N SER A 174 -28.82 19.14 -2.87
CA SER A 174 -28.33 19.71 -4.13
C SER A 174 -27.19 18.95 -4.77
N LEU A 175 -26.60 18.00 -4.04
CA LEU A 175 -25.44 17.27 -4.51
C LEU A 175 -25.81 16.11 -5.45
N ALA A 176 -25.04 15.95 -6.51
CA ALA A 176 -25.16 14.78 -7.37
C ALA A 176 -24.90 13.50 -6.57
N LEU A 177 -25.63 12.43 -6.85
CA LEU A 177 -25.56 11.12 -6.20
C LEU A 177 -25.94 11.10 -4.71
N SER A 178 -26.37 12.22 -4.12
CA SER A 178 -26.71 12.29 -2.68
C SER A 178 -27.93 11.45 -2.30
N ASP A 179 -28.80 11.14 -3.23
CA ASP A 179 -29.98 10.28 -3.06
C ASP A 179 -29.63 8.78 -2.89
N HIS A 180 -28.41 8.40 -3.23
CA HIS A 180 -27.88 7.05 -3.02
C HIS A 180 -27.27 6.83 -1.63
N LEU A 181 -27.16 7.87 -0.80
CA LEU A 181 -26.58 7.81 0.55
C LEU A 181 -27.49 8.46 1.59
N PRO A 182 -27.43 8.03 2.86
CA PRO A 182 -28.09 8.78 3.92
C PRO A 182 -27.38 10.13 4.11
N GLN A 183 -28.16 11.18 4.34
CA GLN A 183 -27.57 12.46 4.72
C GLN A 183 -26.81 12.31 6.05
N PRO A 184 -25.54 12.76 6.16
CA PRO A 184 -24.82 12.76 7.43
C PRO A 184 -25.49 13.72 8.43
N ASP A 185 -25.39 13.44 9.72
CA ASP A 185 -25.95 14.31 10.78
C ASP A 185 -25.19 15.64 10.87
N GLN A 186 -23.88 15.60 10.58
CA GLN A 186 -23.07 16.81 10.44
C GLN A 186 -23.17 17.33 9.00
N THR A 187 -23.58 18.60 8.87
CA THR A 187 -23.74 19.26 7.57
C THR A 187 -22.70 20.34 7.29
N MET A 188 -21.82 20.63 8.26
CA MET A 188 -20.69 21.56 8.04
C MET A 188 -19.52 20.84 7.41
N GLY A 189 -18.96 21.39 6.35
CA GLY A 189 -17.83 20.74 5.68
C GLY A 189 -17.45 21.37 4.34
N HIS A 190 -16.95 20.54 3.43
CA HIS A 190 -16.51 20.93 2.09
C HIS A 190 -16.97 19.94 1.05
N ILE A 191 -17.37 20.44 -0.10
CA ILE A 191 -17.63 19.64 -1.30
C ILE A 191 -16.35 19.62 -2.12
N ASN A 192 -15.73 18.44 -2.21
CA ASN A 192 -14.53 18.24 -3.03
C ASN A 192 -14.91 17.95 -4.49
N TYR A 193 -15.99 17.16 -4.67
CA TYR A 193 -16.50 16.72 -5.96
C TYR A 193 -17.99 16.49 -5.90
N SER A 194 -18.73 16.88 -6.95
CA SER A 194 -20.15 16.55 -7.11
C SER A 194 -20.50 16.58 -8.59
N ASN A 195 -20.60 15.41 -9.22
CA ASN A 195 -21.06 15.21 -10.60
C ASN A 195 -21.77 13.86 -10.74
N SER A 196 -22.19 13.49 -11.95
CA SER A 196 -22.89 12.22 -12.24
C SER A 196 -22.09 10.96 -11.91
N ASP A 197 -20.78 11.06 -11.86
CA ASP A 197 -19.89 9.90 -11.74
C ASP A 197 -19.29 9.77 -10.33
N LYS A 198 -19.20 10.90 -9.60
CA LYS A 198 -18.55 10.95 -8.31
C LYS A 198 -19.09 12.03 -7.41
N LEU A 199 -19.34 11.66 -6.16
CA LEU A 199 -19.54 12.57 -5.03
C LEU A 199 -18.37 12.41 -4.06
N SER A 200 -17.77 13.51 -3.63
CA SER A 200 -16.77 13.53 -2.54
C SER A 200 -17.02 14.73 -1.65
N VAL A 201 -17.36 14.45 -0.41
CA VAL A 201 -17.70 15.45 0.61
C VAL A 201 -16.92 15.15 1.88
N GLU A 202 -16.41 16.18 2.50
CA GLU A 202 -15.80 16.10 3.82
C GLU A 202 -16.69 16.85 4.82
N VAL A 203 -17.08 16.18 5.90
CA VAL A 203 -17.87 16.75 6.99
C VAL A 203 -17.08 16.79 8.29
N THR A 204 -17.26 17.88 9.06
CA THR A 204 -16.52 18.14 10.30
C THR A 204 -17.29 19.08 11.22
N PRO A 205 -17.25 18.95 12.56
CA PRO A 205 -16.60 17.85 13.28
C PRO A 205 -17.44 16.58 13.31
N VAL A 206 -16.79 15.42 13.21
CA VAL A 206 -17.40 14.09 13.31
C VAL A 206 -16.55 13.24 14.25
N SER A 207 -17.16 12.60 15.24
CA SER A 207 -16.48 11.60 16.06
C SER A 207 -16.44 10.24 15.38
N GLU A 208 -15.52 9.37 15.82
CA GLU A 208 -15.44 7.98 15.33
C GLU A 208 -16.77 7.20 15.55
N SER A 209 -17.48 7.48 16.65
CA SER A 209 -18.79 6.85 16.91
C SER A 209 -19.88 7.32 15.95
N GLU A 210 -19.86 8.59 15.55
CA GLU A 210 -20.79 9.15 14.56
C GLU A 210 -20.49 8.58 13.16
N MET A 211 -19.22 8.44 12.80
CA MET A 211 -18.83 7.77 11.55
C MET A 211 -19.34 6.33 11.51
N LYS A 212 -19.18 5.56 12.60
CA LYS A 212 -19.71 4.20 12.67
C LYS A 212 -21.24 4.15 12.56
N THR A 213 -21.94 5.08 13.21
CA THR A 213 -23.40 5.22 13.07
C THR A 213 -23.83 5.57 11.64
N TYR A 214 -23.05 6.43 10.96
CA TYR A 214 -23.28 6.75 9.56
C TYR A 214 -23.10 5.52 8.67
N LEU A 215 -22.04 4.74 8.90
CA LEU A 215 -21.78 3.50 8.19
C LEU A 215 -22.93 2.50 8.36
N ASP A 216 -23.48 2.35 9.58
CA ASP A 216 -24.62 1.46 9.82
C ASP A 216 -25.84 1.90 9.01
N ARG A 217 -26.09 3.22 8.89
CA ARG A 217 -27.17 3.73 8.03
C ARG A 217 -26.91 3.47 6.54
N CYS A 218 -25.64 3.51 6.08
CA CYS A 218 -25.29 3.11 4.72
C CYS A 218 -25.56 1.62 4.49
N ARG A 219 -25.28 0.76 5.47
CA ARG A 219 -25.61 -0.67 5.43
C ARG A 219 -27.12 -0.90 5.33
N ASP A 220 -27.94 -0.13 6.06
CA ASP A 220 -29.40 -0.18 6.00
C ASP A 220 -29.93 0.24 4.60
N MET A 221 -29.16 1.03 3.85
CA MET A 221 -29.44 1.39 2.44
C MET A 221 -28.87 0.38 1.42
N GLY A 222 -28.31 -0.75 1.89
CA GLY A 222 -27.86 -1.85 1.00
C GLY A 222 -26.36 -1.85 0.70
N TYR A 223 -25.55 -1.00 1.33
CA TYR A 223 -24.08 -1.05 1.19
C TYR A 223 -23.51 -2.20 2.02
N THR A 224 -23.51 -3.40 1.43
CA THR A 224 -23.13 -4.65 2.12
C THR A 224 -22.29 -5.60 1.25
N VAL A 225 -22.00 -5.20 0.00
CA VAL A 225 -21.28 -6.05 -0.97
C VAL A 225 -19.78 -5.76 -0.89
N ASP A 226 -18.96 -6.80 -0.83
CA ASP A 226 -17.49 -6.74 -0.82
C ASP A 226 -16.91 -5.76 0.20
N GLU A 227 -17.52 -5.70 1.38
CA GLU A 227 -17.10 -4.86 2.50
C GLU A 227 -15.62 -5.12 2.85
N TYR A 228 -14.84 -4.05 2.89
CA TYR A 228 -13.42 -4.10 3.16
C TYR A 228 -13.03 -2.94 4.09
N PHE A 229 -12.23 -3.25 5.08
CA PHE A 229 -11.67 -2.27 6.00
C PHE A 229 -10.15 -2.39 5.96
N ASP A 230 -9.46 -1.32 5.62
CA ASP A 230 -8.02 -1.31 5.66
C ASP A 230 -7.48 -0.70 6.96
N ASN A 231 -6.19 -0.92 7.23
CA ASN A 231 -5.53 -0.49 8.47
C ASN A 231 -5.35 1.03 8.57
N TYR A 232 -5.75 1.79 7.55
CA TYR A 232 -5.63 3.26 7.50
C TYR A 232 -6.94 3.99 7.82
N ASN A 233 -7.93 3.29 8.42
CA ASN A 233 -9.28 3.78 8.68
C ASN A 233 -10.11 4.04 7.41
N ASP A 234 -9.78 3.36 6.32
CA ASP A 234 -10.51 3.40 5.09
C ASP A 234 -11.51 2.25 5.04
N TYR A 235 -12.78 2.58 4.88
CA TYR A 235 -13.85 1.63 4.76
C TYR A 235 -14.40 1.68 3.34
N VAL A 236 -14.39 0.55 2.66
CA VAL A 236 -14.87 0.41 1.28
C VAL A 236 -15.98 -0.62 1.22
N VAL A 237 -17.07 -0.28 0.56
CA VAL A 237 -18.21 -1.17 0.37
C VAL A 237 -18.99 -0.81 -0.88
N PHE A 238 -19.70 -1.78 -1.47
CA PHE A 238 -20.59 -1.58 -2.60
C PHE A 238 -22.04 -1.88 -2.21
N ASN A 239 -22.98 -1.32 -2.97
CA ASN A 239 -24.36 -1.80 -2.98
C ASN A 239 -24.58 -2.76 -4.17
N GLU A 240 -25.77 -3.35 -4.26
CA GLU A 240 -26.15 -4.27 -5.34
C GLU A 240 -26.21 -3.61 -6.71
N ASP A 241 -26.45 -2.30 -6.76
CA ASP A 241 -26.47 -1.51 -8.00
C ASP A 241 -25.06 -1.16 -8.50
N GLY A 242 -24.01 -1.47 -7.72
CA GLY A 242 -22.61 -1.24 -8.09
C GLY A 242 -22.03 0.10 -7.67
N TYR A 243 -22.77 0.93 -6.93
CA TYR A 243 -22.22 2.15 -6.32
C TYR A 243 -21.15 1.76 -5.30
N ARG A 244 -19.98 2.43 -5.36
CA ARG A 244 -18.88 2.22 -4.42
C ARG A 244 -18.82 3.36 -3.43
N LEU A 245 -18.94 3.02 -2.15
CA LEU A 245 -18.77 3.96 -1.03
C LEU A 245 -17.40 3.73 -0.37
N ASP A 246 -16.60 4.79 -0.30
CA ASP A 246 -15.39 4.86 0.49
C ASP A 246 -15.59 5.87 1.62
N LEU A 247 -15.36 5.46 2.86
CA LEU A 247 -15.41 6.33 4.05
C LEU A 247 -14.03 6.41 4.67
N PHE A 248 -13.53 7.63 4.85
CA PHE A 248 -12.25 7.90 5.50
C PHE A 248 -12.50 8.68 6.78
N TYR A 249 -11.89 8.27 7.88
CA TYR A 249 -11.98 8.99 9.15
C TYR A 249 -10.62 9.54 9.58
N TYR A 250 -10.54 10.84 9.77
CA TYR A 250 -9.32 11.53 10.17
C TYR A 250 -9.40 11.97 11.63
N ASN A 251 -8.73 11.23 12.52
CA ASN A 251 -8.73 11.48 13.96
C ASN A 251 -8.16 12.85 14.34
N TYR A 252 -7.20 13.36 13.57
CA TYR A 252 -6.46 14.58 13.92
C TYR A 252 -7.29 15.86 13.82
N ASP A 253 -8.28 15.90 12.95
CA ASP A 253 -9.18 17.04 12.75
C ASP A 253 -10.67 16.70 12.93
N GLN A 254 -10.95 15.47 13.35
CA GLN A 254 -12.30 14.95 13.56
C GLN A 254 -13.17 15.15 12.31
N SER A 255 -12.65 14.79 11.15
CA SER A 255 -13.39 14.85 9.90
C SER A 255 -13.66 13.46 9.35
N MET A 256 -14.76 13.36 8.59
CA MET A 256 -15.14 12.18 7.82
C MET A 256 -15.25 12.58 6.35
N GLN A 257 -14.49 11.93 5.49
CA GLN A 257 -14.66 12.06 4.05
C GLN A 257 -15.56 10.94 3.55
N ILE A 258 -16.57 11.31 2.80
CA ILE A 258 -17.52 10.42 2.14
C ILE A 258 -17.25 10.51 0.65
N VAL A 259 -16.92 9.40 0.03
CA VAL A 259 -16.69 9.30 -1.42
C VAL A 259 -17.66 8.26 -1.98
N LEU A 260 -18.47 8.66 -2.93
CA LEU A 260 -19.36 7.77 -3.66
C LEU A 260 -19.02 7.81 -5.14
N ASP A 261 -18.62 6.69 -5.69
CA ASP A 261 -18.43 6.51 -7.13
C ASP A 261 -19.66 5.81 -7.73
N ALA A 262 -20.12 6.32 -8.87
CA ALA A 262 -21.17 5.67 -9.64
C ALA A 262 -20.71 4.30 -10.20
N PRO A 263 -21.62 3.40 -10.54
CA PRO A 263 -21.28 2.12 -11.14
C PRO A 263 -20.45 2.27 -12.41
N ILE A 264 -19.43 1.42 -12.54
CA ILE A 264 -18.64 1.38 -13.77
C ILE A 264 -19.46 0.66 -14.83
N GLU A 265 -19.85 1.37 -15.89
CA GLU A 265 -20.53 0.77 -17.04
C GLU A 265 -19.56 -0.17 -17.75
N MET A 266 -19.91 -1.47 -17.79
CA MET A 266 -19.15 -2.51 -18.45
C MET A 266 -19.75 -2.78 -19.83
N GLU A 267 -18.89 -3.16 -20.77
CA GLU A 267 -19.25 -3.54 -22.14
C GLU A 267 -18.47 -4.80 -22.57
N GLU A 268 -18.72 -5.29 -23.78
CA GLU A 268 -17.91 -6.40 -24.34
C GLU A 268 -16.45 -5.94 -24.48
N LEU A 269 -15.53 -6.63 -23.81
CA LEU A 269 -14.13 -6.28 -23.75
C LEU A 269 -13.38 -6.75 -25.00
N ASP A 270 -13.16 -5.86 -25.94
CA ASP A 270 -12.26 -6.09 -27.07
C ASP A 270 -10.80 -5.88 -26.62
N TRP A 271 -10.16 -6.99 -26.22
CA TRP A 271 -8.79 -6.93 -25.69
C TRP A 271 -7.80 -6.57 -26.78
N PRO A 272 -6.94 -5.53 -26.57
CA PRO A 272 -5.98 -5.11 -27.59
C PRO A 272 -4.99 -6.20 -27.97
N ALA A 273 -4.85 -6.46 -29.27
CA ALA A 273 -3.99 -7.52 -29.78
C ALA A 273 -2.51 -7.15 -29.84
N GLY A 274 -2.15 -5.86 -29.65
CA GLY A 274 -0.80 -5.32 -29.82
C GLY A 274 -0.39 -4.36 -28.70
N GLY A 275 0.71 -3.65 -28.91
CA GLY A 275 1.23 -2.67 -27.97
C GLY A 275 1.63 -3.30 -26.64
N ILE A 276 1.44 -2.53 -25.57
CA ILE A 276 1.79 -2.97 -24.21
C ILE A 276 0.83 -4.08 -23.72
N ALA A 277 -0.42 -4.13 -24.20
CA ALA A 277 -1.39 -5.16 -23.86
C ALA A 277 -0.92 -6.58 -24.19
N ALA A 278 -0.11 -6.75 -25.26
CA ALA A 278 0.45 -8.04 -25.62
C ALA A 278 1.49 -8.58 -24.63
N LYS A 279 1.96 -7.76 -23.68
CA LYS A 279 2.94 -8.14 -22.67
C LYS A 279 2.32 -8.81 -21.45
N ILE A 280 0.99 -8.72 -21.29
CA ILE A 280 0.22 -9.36 -20.23
C ILE A 280 -0.83 -10.32 -20.82
N PRO A 281 -1.29 -11.32 -20.06
CA PRO A 281 -2.30 -12.25 -20.57
C PRO A 281 -3.64 -11.54 -20.74
N LYS A 282 -4.42 -11.92 -21.76
CA LYS A 282 -5.83 -11.54 -21.83
C LYS A 282 -6.56 -12.09 -20.58
N PRO A 283 -7.39 -11.27 -19.91
CA PRO A 283 -8.28 -11.75 -18.86
C PRO A 283 -9.23 -12.85 -19.35
N ASP A 284 -9.73 -13.66 -18.42
CA ASP A 284 -10.68 -14.74 -18.78
C ASP A 284 -12.10 -14.19 -19.02
N SER A 285 -12.43 -13.02 -18.45
CA SER A 285 -13.70 -12.33 -18.70
C SER A 285 -13.65 -11.58 -20.04
N ASP A 286 -14.76 -11.57 -20.71
CA ASP A 286 -15.03 -10.79 -21.92
C ASP A 286 -15.89 -9.55 -21.66
N GLU A 287 -16.05 -9.16 -20.39
CA GLU A 287 -16.76 -7.97 -19.94
C GLU A 287 -15.79 -7.01 -19.27
N GLY A 288 -15.80 -5.74 -19.66
CA GLY A 288 -14.89 -4.74 -19.10
C GLY A 288 -15.10 -3.34 -19.65
N LYS A 289 -14.19 -2.44 -19.25
CA LYS A 289 -14.11 -1.06 -19.73
C LYS A 289 -12.67 -0.66 -19.91
N ILE A 290 -12.26 -0.41 -21.15
CA ILE A 290 -10.95 0.20 -21.42
C ILE A 290 -11.05 1.68 -21.09
N VAL A 291 -10.26 2.13 -20.09
CA VAL A 291 -10.16 3.52 -19.69
C VAL A 291 -9.18 4.27 -20.57
N TYR A 292 -8.06 3.61 -20.86
CA TYR A 292 -7.03 4.15 -21.71
C TYR A 292 -6.33 3.02 -22.48
N GLU A 293 -6.07 3.25 -23.76
CA GLU A 293 -5.31 2.36 -24.63
C GLU A 293 -4.30 3.15 -25.44
N GLY A 294 -3.02 2.81 -25.28
CA GLY A 294 -1.91 3.38 -26.02
C GLY A 294 -0.83 2.35 -26.30
N ASN A 295 0.24 2.76 -26.96
CA ASN A 295 1.37 1.87 -27.24
C ASN A 295 2.13 1.49 -25.96
N ASP A 296 2.21 2.42 -25.01
CA ASP A 296 3.06 2.33 -23.81
C ASP A 296 2.25 2.31 -22.50
N ASN A 297 0.92 2.39 -22.59
CA ASN A 297 0.02 2.36 -21.44
C ASN A 297 -1.31 1.71 -21.81
N LEU A 298 -1.87 0.90 -20.88
CA LEU A 298 -3.22 0.34 -20.93
C LEU A 298 -3.81 0.37 -19.54
N GLU A 299 -4.99 0.98 -19.42
CA GLU A 299 -5.79 0.96 -18.21
C GLU A 299 -7.16 0.33 -18.52
N VAL A 300 -7.55 -0.68 -17.74
CA VAL A 300 -8.78 -1.43 -18.01
C VAL A 300 -9.44 -1.94 -16.72
N TYR A 301 -10.74 -1.80 -16.63
CA TYR A 301 -11.57 -2.52 -15.67
C TYR A 301 -12.07 -3.80 -16.33
N VAL A 302 -11.97 -4.91 -15.61
CA VAL A 302 -12.42 -6.25 -16.05
C VAL A 302 -13.52 -6.71 -15.11
N GLY A 303 -14.72 -6.85 -15.63
CA GLY A 303 -15.90 -7.32 -14.91
C GLY A 303 -15.91 -8.83 -14.71
N ASN A 304 -16.95 -9.33 -14.04
CA ASN A 304 -17.14 -10.77 -13.78
C ASN A 304 -15.88 -11.47 -13.24
N THR A 305 -15.09 -10.75 -12.45
CA THR A 305 -13.80 -11.20 -11.91
C THR A 305 -13.92 -11.47 -10.42
N THR A 306 -13.98 -12.72 -10.01
CA THR A 306 -13.94 -13.09 -8.59
C THR A 306 -12.52 -12.88 -8.02
N LYS A 307 -12.42 -12.84 -6.68
CA LYS A 307 -11.11 -12.80 -5.99
C LYS A 307 -10.22 -14.01 -6.36
N LYS A 308 -10.82 -15.14 -6.70
CA LYS A 308 -10.11 -16.33 -7.21
C LYS A 308 -9.52 -16.06 -8.59
N ASP A 309 -10.29 -15.46 -9.50
CA ASP A 309 -9.87 -15.16 -10.87
C ASP A 309 -8.77 -14.07 -10.85
N TYR A 310 -8.90 -13.03 -10.04
CA TYR A 310 -7.85 -12.07 -9.76
C TYR A 310 -6.53 -12.74 -9.34
N ASN A 311 -6.61 -13.68 -8.39
CA ASN A 311 -5.42 -14.40 -7.94
C ASN A 311 -4.84 -15.33 -9.02
N GLN A 312 -5.66 -15.86 -9.92
CA GLN A 312 -5.19 -16.66 -11.06
C GLN A 312 -4.55 -15.77 -12.13
N TYR A 313 -5.12 -14.60 -12.36
CA TYR A 313 -4.58 -13.63 -13.32
C TYR A 313 -3.19 -13.14 -12.91
N ILE A 314 -2.98 -12.80 -11.64
CA ILE A 314 -1.64 -12.47 -11.10
C ILE A 314 -0.64 -13.60 -11.39
N ARG A 315 -1.03 -14.88 -11.19
CA ARG A 315 -0.14 -16.01 -11.49
C ARG A 315 0.22 -16.11 -12.97
N LYS A 316 -0.73 -15.79 -13.86
CA LYS A 316 -0.45 -15.72 -15.30
C LYS A 316 0.54 -14.62 -15.63
N CYS A 317 0.40 -13.43 -15.01
CA CYS A 317 1.32 -12.30 -15.18
C CYS A 317 2.74 -12.62 -14.67
N LEU A 318 2.85 -13.24 -13.49
CA LEU A 318 4.13 -13.73 -12.95
C LEU A 318 4.82 -14.71 -13.91
N ASN A 319 4.06 -15.64 -14.52
CA ASN A 319 4.59 -16.59 -15.51
C ASN A 319 5.02 -15.92 -16.83
N MET A 320 4.50 -14.72 -17.13
CA MET A 320 4.92 -13.89 -18.25
C MET A 320 6.12 -12.99 -17.95
N GLY A 321 6.67 -13.05 -16.73
CA GLY A 321 7.89 -12.37 -16.36
C GLY A 321 7.70 -11.06 -15.57
N PHE A 322 6.49 -10.77 -15.07
CA PHE A 322 6.25 -9.70 -14.11
C PHE A 322 6.56 -10.20 -12.69
N ASP A 323 7.84 -10.50 -12.47
CA ASP A 323 8.37 -11.10 -11.24
C ASP A 323 9.57 -10.32 -10.64
N VAL A 324 9.86 -9.14 -11.20
CA VAL A 324 10.90 -8.24 -10.72
C VAL A 324 10.28 -7.24 -9.74
N ASP A 325 10.92 -7.04 -8.58
CA ASP A 325 10.53 -6.07 -7.54
C ASP A 325 9.01 -6.03 -7.28
N TYR A 326 8.39 -7.22 -7.15
CA TYR A 326 6.95 -7.30 -6.96
C TYR A 326 6.54 -7.24 -5.50
N ASP A 327 5.46 -6.48 -5.26
CA ASP A 327 4.72 -6.44 -4.00
C ASP A 327 3.33 -7.03 -4.17
N ARG A 328 2.90 -7.82 -3.20
CA ARG A 328 1.58 -8.46 -3.23
C ARG A 328 0.88 -8.29 -1.90
N TYR A 329 -0.27 -7.63 -1.95
CA TYR A 329 -1.21 -7.45 -0.86
C TYR A 329 -2.50 -8.23 -1.11
N GLU A 330 -3.45 -8.11 -0.23
CA GLU A 330 -4.72 -8.83 -0.36
C GLU A 330 -5.51 -8.45 -1.62
N ARG A 331 -5.47 -7.16 -1.99
CA ARG A 331 -6.20 -6.60 -3.12
C ARG A 331 -5.32 -5.92 -4.16
N ASP A 332 -4.05 -5.75 -3.89
CA ASP A 332 -3.11 -5.07 -4.78
C ASP A 332 -1.94 -5.97 -5.15
N PHE A 333 -1.51 -5.84 -6.38
CA PHE A 333 -0.31 -6.45 -6.91
C PHE A 333 0.44 -5.42 -7.76
N PHE A 334 1.71 -5.25 -7.48
CA PHE A 334 2.62 -4.38 -8.24
C PHE A 334 3.82 -5.22 -8.68
N ALA A 335 4.25 -5.08 -9.92
CA ALA A 335 5.43 -5.79 -10.40
C ALA A 335 6.06 -5.07 -11.57
N GLU A 336 7.34 -5.33 -11.79
CA GLU A 336 8.03 -4.98 -13.03
C GLU A 336 8.41 -6.25 -13.80
N ASN A 337 8.58 -6.13 -15.10
CA ASN A 337 9.26 -7.16 -15.89
C ASN A 337 10.72 -6.76 -16.14
N LYS A 338 11.51 -7.66 -16.72
CA LYS A 338 12.92 -7.38 -17.06
C LYS A 338 13.12 -6.28 -18.10
N GLY A 339 12.06 -5.91 -18.81
CA GLY A 339 12.07 -4.82 -19.79
C GLY A 339 11.80 -3.45 -19.20
N GLY A 340 11.45 -3.38 -17.89
CA GLY A 340 11.12 -2.15 -17.18
C GLY A 340 9.65 -1.75 -17.29
N ASP A 341 8.80 -2.60 -17.90
CA ASP A 341 7.36 -2.35 -17.89
C ASP A 341 6.81 -2.60 -16.48
N ARG A 342 5.93 -1.73 -16.03
CA ARG A 342 5.29 -1.74 -14.71
C ARG A 342 3.85 -2.21 -14.83
N LEU A 343 3.47 -3.11 -13.93
CA LEU A 343 2.13 -3.67 -13.87
C LEU A 343 1.54 -3.46 -12.49
N ARG A 344 0.37 -2.84 -12.44
CA ARG A 344 -0.49 -2.78 -11.27
C ARG A 344 -1.77 -3.55 -11.54
N ILE A 345 -2.14 -4.43 -10.61
CA ILE A 345 -3.43 -5.12 -10.64
C ILE A 345 -4.09 -4.92 -9.29
N ASN A 346 -5.32 -4.42 -9.29
CA ASN A 346 -6.10 -4.22 -8.08
C ASN A 346 -7.41 -5.02 -8.15
N TYR A 347 -7.74 -5.74 -7.09
CA TYR A 347 -9.10 -6.25 -6.92
C TYR A 347 -9.98 -5.12 -6.41
N TYR A 348 -10.63 -4.43 -7.35
CA TYR A 348 -11.42 -3.23 -7.07
C TYR A 348 -12.60 -3.50 -6.13
N GLY A 349 -13.16 -4.70 -6.20
CA GLY A 349 -14.35 -5.14 -5.48
C GLY A 349 -15.55 -5.30 -6.42
N ASN A 350 -16.64 -5.85 -5.90
CA ASN A 350 -17.88 -6.08 -6.65
C ASN A 350 -17.68 -6.85 -7.99
N GLY A 351 -16.80 -7.86 -7.96
CA GLY A 351 -16.50 -8.63 -9.16
C GLY A 351 -15.71 -7.88 -10.23
N ILE A 352 -14.98 -6.83 -9.86
CA ILE A 352 -14.18 -6.02 -10.78
C ILE A 352 -12.69 -6.12 -10.42
N MET A 353 -11.87 -6.32 -11.45
CA MET A 353 -10.42 -6.23 -11.40
C MET A 353 -9.97 -5.03 -12.25
N TYR A 354 -9.13 -4.18 -11.68
CA TYR A 354 -8.47 -3.09 -12.41
C TYR A 354 -7.05 -3.51 -12.78
N ILE A 355 -6.66 -3.24 -14.01
CA ILE A 355 -5.34 -3.52 -14.54
C ILE A 355 -4.79 -2.22 -15.12
N ASP A 356 -3.58 -1.87 -14.73
CA ASP A 356 -2.80 -0.75 -15.27
C ASP A 356 -1.40 -1.25 -15.60
N ILE A 357 -1.01 -1.15 -16.88
CA ILE A 357 0.33 -1.50 -17.34
C ILE A 357 0.91 -0.34 -18.13
N TYR A 358 2.14 0.04 -17.82
CA TYR A 358 2.83 1.15 -18.47
C TYR A 358 4.36 0.92 -18.53
N ASN A 359 5.02 1.64 -19.46
CA ASN A 359 6.48 1.61 -19.65
C ASN A 359 7.12 2.87 -19.04
#